data_a7791cfb8f74992c0b04ba042c666be9
#
_entry.id   a7791cfb8f74992c0b04ba042c666be9
#
_cell.length_a   1.000
_cell.length_b   1.000
_cell.length_c   1.000
_cell.angle_alpha   90.00
_cell.angle_beta   90.00
_cell.angle_gamma   90.00
#
_symmetry.space_group_name_H-M   'P 1'
#
loop_
_entity.id
_entity.type
_entity.pdbx_description
1 polymer ?
#
loop_
_entity_poly.entity_id
_entity_poly.type
_entity_poly.pdbx_seq_one_letter_code
_entity_poly.pdbx_strand_id
1 'polypeptide(L)'
;MWIEACQEVDCFMQGLVRRNPGETEFHQAVREVVETLMPYVLENPRYQQAQILERMTEPDRIIIFRVTWEDDQGNIRANRAWRVQFNNSIGPYKGGLRFHHAVTLSVLKFLGFEQVLKTVLRDCRWVEPKGDRISTRKGNRTEK
;
A
#
# COMPACT_ATOMS: atom_id res chain seq x y z
N MET A 1 -9.37 21.83 18.71
CA MET A 1 -9.13 20.36 18.63
C MET A 1 -9.62 19.75 17.32
N TRP A 2 -10.95 19.69 16.99
CA TRP A 2 -11.40 19.12 15.70
C TRP A 2 -10.97 19.91 14.46
N ILE A 3 -10.99 21.25 14.52
CA ILE A 3 -10.58 22.11 13.41
C ILE A 3 -9.06 21.99 13.14
N GLU A 4 -8.25 21.96 14.17
CA GLU A 4 -6.81 21.73 14.08
C GLU A 4 -6.50 20.35 13.49
N ALA A 5 -7.19 19.31 13.95
CA ALA A 5 -7.01 17.98 13.40
C ALA A 5 -7.36 17.90 11.91
N CYS A 6 -8.41 18.59 11.45
CA CYS A 6 -8.75 18.66 10.03
C CYS A 6 -7.67 19.40 9.20
N GLN A 7 -7.10 20.49 9.74
CA GLN A 7 -6.00 21.20 9.06
C GLN A 7 -4.75 20.34 8.95
N GLU A 8 -4.40 19.59 10.01
CA GLU A 8 -3.26 18.67 10.01
C GLU A 8 -3.48 17.50 9.07
N VAL A 9 -4.68 16.92 8.99
CA VAL A 9 -5.03 15.88 8.02
C VAL A 9 -4.84 16.37 6.59
N ASP A 10 -5.36 17.56 6.26
CA ASP A 10 -5.22 18.09 4.90
C ASP A 10 -3.77 18.44 4.56
N CYS A 11 -3.00 18.98 5.50
CA CYS A 11 -1.58 19.22 5.34
C CYS A 11 -0.81 17.91 5.08
N PHE A 12 -1.07 16.88 5.89
CA PHE A 12 -0.49 15.55 5.72
C PHE A 12 -0.84 14.95 4.35
N MET A 13 -2.12 15.01 3.95
CA MET A 13 -2.59 14.46 2.68
C MET A 13 -2.01 15.20 1.47
N GLN A 14 -1.82 16.51 1.53
CA GLN A 14 -1.12 17.25 0.48
C GLN A 14 0.32 16.75 0.29
N GLY A 15 1.03 16.51 1.39
CA GLY A 15 2.36 15.90 1.36
C GLY A 15 2.36 14.49 0.75
N LEU A 16 1.40 13.65 1.13
CA LEU A 16 1.25 12.30 0.61
C LEU A 16 0.97 12.29 -0.91
N VAL A 17 0.00 13.08 -1.36
CA VAL A 17 -0.39 13.19 -2.79
C VAL A 17 0.79 13.67 -3.64
N ARG A 18 1.56 14.62 -3.14
CA ARG A 18 2.74 15.14 -3.84
C ARG A 18 3.82 14.07 -4.05
N ARG A 19 4.02 13.18 -3.07
CA ARG A 19 4.98 12.07 -3.17
C ARG A 19 4.47 10.91 -4.01
N ASN A 20 3.15 10.73 -4.13
CA ASN A 20 2.49 9.61 -4.78
C ASN A 20 1.48 10.07 -5.85
N PRO A 21 1.92 10.76 -6.91
CA PRO A 21 1.01 11.35 -7.88
C PRO A 21 0.20 10.27 -8.63
N GLY A 22 -1.13 10.48 -8.74
CA GLY A 22 -2.01 9.59 -9.49
C GLY A 22 -2.43 8.30 -8.77
N GLU A 23 -2.05 8.13 -7.50
CA GLU A 23 -2.38 6.91 -6.72
C GLU A 23 -3.67 7.10 -5.90
N THR A 24 -4.80 7.28 -6.58
CA THR A 24 -6.08 7.70 -5.98
C THR A 24 -6.62 6.71 -4.95
N GLU A 25 -6.56 5.41 -5.23
CA GLU A 25 -7.03 4.36 -4.31
C GLU A 25 -6.19 4.32 -3.03
N PHE A 26 -4.89 4.52 -3.17
CA PHE A 26 -3.99 4.61 -2.02
C PHE A 26 -4.25 5.88 -1.20
N HIS A 27 -4.45 7.02 -1.86
CA HIS A 27 -4.76 8.29 -1.17
C HIS A 27 -6.05 8.20 -0.35
N GLN A 28 -7.10 7.59 -0.92
CA GLN A 28 -8.37 7.42 -0.21
C GLN A 28 -8.21 6.57 1.04
N ALA A 29 -7.57 5.40 0.92
CA ALA A 29 -7.36 4.51 2.05
C ALA A 29 -6.52 5.15 3.17
N VAL A 30 -5.48 5.91 2.81
CA VAL A 30 -4.67 6.63 3.79
C VAL A 30 -5.49 7.72 4.47
N ARG A 31 -6.29 8.48 3.73
CA ARG A 31 -7.14 9.53 4.30
C ARG A 31 -8.08 8.98 5.36
N GLU A 32 -8.80 7.90 5.08
CA GLU A 32 -9.74 7.26 6.02
C GLU A 32 -9.06 6.87 7.34
N VAL A 33 -7.84 6.36 7.26
CA VAL A 33 -7.07 5.96 8.45
C VAL A 33 -6.54 7.19 9.20
N VAL A 34 -5.98 8.14 8.48
CA VAL A 34 -5.36 9.34 9.07
C VAL A 34 -6.41 10.21 9.75
N GLU A 35 -7.60 10.39 9.19
CA GLU A 35 -8.72 11.09 9.82
C GLU A 35 -9.09 10.49 11.17
N THR A 36 -9.01 9.17 11.28
CA THR A 36 -9.29 8.46 12.53
C THR A 36 -8.15 8.56 13.55
N LEU A 37 -6.90 8.50 13.10
CA LEU A 37 -5.72 8.45 13.97
C LEU A 37 -5.16 9.83 14.37
N MET A 38 -5.39 10.87 13.55
CA MET A 38 -4.80 12.19 13.76
C MET A 38 -5.11 12.77 15.15
N PRO A 39 -6.33 12.74 15.66
CA PRO A 39 -6.62 13.24 17.01
C PRO A 39 -5.76 12.55 18.08
N TYR A 40 -5.62 11.24 17.99
CA TYR A 40 -4.81 10.46 18.93
C TYR A 40 -3.30 10.79 18.83
N VAL A 41 -2.81 11.01 17.62
CA VAL A 41 -1.40 11.37 17.40
C VAL A 41 -1.11 12.77 17.96
N LEU A 42 -2.03 13.71 17.79
CA LEU A 42 -1.89 15.07 18.34
C LEU A 42 -1.91 15.10 19.87
N GLU A 43 -2.72 14.24 20.49
CA GLU A 43 -2.75 14.09 21.95
C GLU A 43 -1.51 13.41 22.52
N ASN A 44 -0.70 12.75 21.68
CA ASN A 44 0.46 11.99 22.11
C ASN A 44 1.74 12.45 21.39
N PRO A 45 2.45 13.47 21.90
CA PRO A 45 3.58 14.11 21.23
C PRO A 45 4.69 13.13 20.80
N ARG A 46 4.87 12.02 21.50
CA ARG A 46 5.84 10.98 21.16
C ARG A 46 5.63 10.37 19.78
N TYR A 47 4.37 10.23 19.34
CA TYR A 47 4.02 9.68 18.02
C TYR A 47 4.22 10.73 16.92
N GLN A 48 3.90 11.98 17.22
CA GLN A 48 4.16 13.11 16.33
C GLN A 48 5.67 13.29 16.09
N GLN A 49 6.47 13.32 17.16
CA GLN A 49 7.93 13.44 17.07
C GLN A 49 8.57 12.24 16.33
N ALA A 50 7.99 11.05 16.47
CA ALA A 50 8.44 9.85 15.76
C ALA A 50 7.96 9.80 14.29
N GLN A 51 7.19 10.78 13.82
CA GLN A 51 6.59 10.84 12.47
C GLN A 51 5.89 9.53 12.09
N ILE A 52 5.06 9.02 13.02
CA ILE A 52 4.52 7.66 12.90
C ILE A 52 3.61 7.50 11.68
N LEU A 53 2.80 8.51 11.35
CA LEU A 53 1.89 8.47 10.20
C LEU A 53 2.66 8.48 8.88
N GLU A 54 3.70 9.30 8.76
CA GLU A 54 4.58 9.35 7.59
C GLU A 54 5.26 8.01 7.36
N ARG A 55 5.77 7.40 8.41
CA ARG A 55 6.44 6.09 8.35
C ARG A 55 5.47 4.95 8.03
N MET A 56 4.23 5.04 8.52
CA MET A 56 3.19 4.03 8.25
C MET A 56 2.67 4.08 6.81
N THR A 57 2.74 5.23 6.16
CA THR A 57 2.22 5.44 4.81
C THR A 57 3.29 5.29 3.71
N GLU A 58 4.56 5.12 4.09
CA GLU A 58 5.64 4.90 3.15
C GLU A 58 6.06 3.43 3.14
N PRO A 59 6.05 2.73 1.99
CA PRO A 59 6.52 1.35 1.92
C PRO A 59 8.04 1.27 2.05
N ASP A 60 8.55 0.19 2.69
CA ASP A 60 9.98 -0.05 2.82
C ASP A 60 10.66 -0.16 1.46
N ARG A 61 10.01 -0.79 0.48
CA ARG A 61 10.48 -0.81 -0.92
C ARG A 61 9.41 -1.26 -1.91
N ILE A 62 9.60 -0.87 -3.15
CA ILE A 62 8.81 -1.31 -4.30
C ILE A 62 9.76 -1.86 -5.35
N ILE A 63 9.53 -3.09 -5.79
CA ILE A 63 10.30 -3.75 -6.84
C ILE A 63 9.41 -3.82 -8.07
N ILE A 64 9.87 -3.27 -9.18
CA ILE A 64 9.20 -3.33 -10.49
C ILE A 64 10.06 -4.20 -11.38
N PHE A 65 9.47 -5.23 -11.97
CA PHE A 65 10.20 -6.15 -12.82
C PHE A 65 9.37 -6.67 -13.99
N ARG A 66 10.03 -7.20 -14.98
CA ARG A 66 9.44 -7.78 -16.17
C ARG A 66 9.27 -9.30 -15.97
N VAL A 67 8.10 -9.81 -16.32
CA VAL A 67 7.86 -11.25 -16.45
C VAL A 67 7.62 -11.55 -17.93
N THR A 68 8.47 -12.37 -18.52
CA THR A 68 8.30 -12.90 -19.87
C THR A 68 7.66 -14.28 -19.81
N TRP A 69 6.74 -14.55 -20.71
CA TRP A 69 6.04 -15.82 -20.80
C TRP A 69 5.58 -16.08 -22.23
N GLU A 70 5.34 -17.33 -22.57
CA GLU A 70 4.81 -17.76 -23.87
C GLU A 70 3.32 -17.99 -23.76
N ASP A 71 2.55 -17.47 -24.71
CA ASP A 71 1.10 -17.70 -24.77
C ASP A 71 0.78 -19.05 -25.45
N ASP A 72 -0.50 -19.45 -25.37
CA ASP A 72 -0.98 -20.72 -25.92
C ASP A 72 -0.80 -20.83 -27.47
N GLN A 73 -0.38 -19.74 -28.12
CA GLN A 73 -0.12 -19.66 -29.58
C GLN A 73 1.39 -19.63 -29.89
N GLY A 74 2.25 -19.77 -28.89
CA GLY A 74 3.70 -19.73 -29.04
C GLY A 74 4.29 -18.32 -29.15
N ASN A 75 3.53 -17.26 -28.88
CA ASN A 75 4.05 -15.90 -28.93
C ASN A 75 4.66 -15.50 -27.58
N ILE A 76 5.81 -14.86 -27.63
CA ILE A 76 6.45 -14.31 -26.44
C ILE A 76 5.74 -13.02 -26.01
N ARG A 77 5.32 -12.99 -24.78
CA ARG A 77 4.66 -11.85 -24.10
C ARG A 77 5.52 -11.35 -22.96
N ALA A 78 5.35 -10.07 -22.61
CA ALA A 78 6.02 -9.46 -21.48
C ALA A 78 5.00 -8.68 -20.63
N ASN A 79 4.97 -8.99 -19.35
CA ASN A 79 4.14 -8.29 -18.38
C ASN A 79 5.01 -7.49 -17.42
N ARG A 80 4.48 -6.38 -16.92
CA ARG A 80 5.06 -5.67 -15.78
C ARG A 80 4.51 -6.28 -14.50
N ALA A 81 5.40 -6.56 -13.57
CA ALA A 81 5.06 -7.03 -12.23
C ALA A 81 5.56 -6.04 -11.18
N TRP A 82 4.87 -6.00 -10.05
CA TRP A 82 5.23 -5.19 -8.88
C TRP A 82 5.25 -6.07 -7.64
N ARG A 83 6.20 -5.82 -6.78
CA ARG A 83 6.24 -6.34 -5.42
C ARG A 83 6.35 -5.17 -4.47
N VAL A 84 5.30 -4.90 -3.71
CA VAL A 84 5.27 -3.87 -2.68
C VAL A 84 5.57 -4.52 -1.34
N GLN A 85 6.66 -4.11 -0.71
CA GLN A 85 7.07 -4.51 0.63
C GLN A 85 6.79 -3.34 1.55
N PHE A 86 5.71 -3.42 2.32
CA PHE A 86 5.18 -2.25 3.00
C PHE A 86 5.83 -2.04 4.36
N ASN A 87 5.83 -3.04 5.24
CA ASN A 87 6.39 -2.92 6.59
C ASN A 87 6.83 -4.29 7.11
N ASN A 88 8.03 -4.38 7.67
CA ASN A 88 8.61 -5.61 8.23
C ASN A 88 8.82 -5.56 9.76
N SER A 89 8.25 -4.58 10.46
CA SER A 89 8.45 -4.38 11.89
C SER A 89 8.04 -5.58 12.76
N ILE A 90 7.12 -6.42 12.28
CA ILE A 90 6.62 -7.57 13.02
C ILE A 90 7.11 -8.90 12.41
N GLY A 91 7.64 -8.90 11.19
CA GLY A 91 8.12 -10.11 10.53
C GLY A 91 8.37 -9.93 9.04
N PRO A 92 8.78 -10.98 8.31
CA PRO A 92 9.07 -10.88 6.89
C PRO A 92 7.83 -10.51 6.06
N TYR A 93 8.04 -9.84 4.93
CA TYR A 93 6.96 -9.47 4.03
C TYR A 93 6.27 -10.71 3.47
N LYS A 94 4.95 -10.81 3.66
CA LYS A 94 4.12 -11.90 3.17
C LYS A 94 2.77 -11.36 2.70
N GLY A 95 2.34 -11.78 1.54
CA GLY A 95 1.05 -11.36 0.97
C GLY A 95 0.60 -12.30 -0.14
N GLY A 96 -0.55 -11.98 -0.75
CA GLY A 96 -1.11 -12.76 -1.84
C GLY A 96 -0.62 -12.29 -3.21
N LEU A 97 -0.71 -13.18 -4.17
CA LEU A 97 -0.58 -12.88 -5.60
C LEU A 97 -1.92 -12.38 -6.17
N ARG A 98 -1.85 -11.40 -7.06
CA ARG A 98 -3.02 -10.92 -7.78
C ARG A 98 -2.70 -10.82 -9.27
N PHE A 99 -3.48 -11.53 -10.08
CA PHE A 99 -3.39 -11.51 -11.53
C PHE A 99 -4.68 -10.91 -12.10
N HIS A 100 -4.63 -9.63 -12.46
CA HIS A 100 -5.78 -8.96 -13.06
C HIS A 100 -5.31 -7.76 -13.88
N HIS A 101 -5.99 -7.45 -14.97
CA HIS A 101 -5.64 -6.35 -15.87
C HIS A 101 -5.76 -4.96 -15.22
N ALA A 102 -6.66 -4.80 -14.26
CA ALA A 102 -6.87 -3.55 -13.53
C ALA A 102 -5.89 -3.33 -12.36
N VAL A 103 -4.91 -4.22 -12.15
CA VAL A 103 -3.93 -4.04 -11.08
C VAL A 103 -2.96 -2.93 -11.45
N THR A 104 -2.88 -1.94 -10.58
CA THR A 104 -1.95 -0.81 -10.64
C THR A 104 -1.07 -0.79 -9.40
N LEU A 105 -0.01 0.02 -9.42
CA LEU A 105 0.81 0.25 -8.23
C LEU A 105 -0.01 0.84 -7.08
N SER A 106 -0.92 1.78 -7.37
CA SER A 106 -1.84 2.39 -6.41
C SER A 106 -2.66 1.33 -5.67
N VAL A 107 -3.29 0.40 -6.41
CA VAL A 107 -4.06 -0.71 -5.84
C VAL A 107 -3.19 -1.60 -4.95
N LEU A 108 -1.95 -1.87 -5.35
CA LEU A 108 -1.04 -2.72 -4.55
C LEU A 108 -0.58 -2.01 -3.27
N LYS A 109 -0.30 -0.71 -3.32
CA LYS A 109 0.03 0.09 -2.14
C LYS A 109 -1.17 0.17 -1.19
N PHE A 110 -2.36 0.43 -1.70
CA PHE A 110 -3.60 0.38 -0.93
C PHE A 110 -3.75 -0.95 -0.19
N LEU A 111 -3.67 -2.07 -0.92
CA LEU A 111 -3.81 -3.39 -0.32
C LEU A 111 -2.70 -3.74 0.68
N GLY A 112 -1.47 -3.29 0.43
CA GLY A 112 -0.35 -3.47 1.35
C GLY A 112 -0.54 -2.68 2.64
N PHE A 113 -0.96 -1.43 2.54
CA PHE A 113 -1.26 -0.56 3.66
C PHE A 113 -2.38 -1.12 4.54
N GLU A 114 -3.54 -1.46 3.96
CA GLU A 114 -4.63 -2.10 4.69
C GLU A 114 -4.22 -3.42 5.35
N GLN A 115 -3.38 -4.20 4.68
CA GLN A 115 -2.93 -5.48 5.21
C GLN A 115 -2.11 -5.32 6.49
N VAL A 116 -1.26 -4.29 6.58
CA VAL A 116 -0.52 -3.95 7.81
C VAL A 116 -1.48 -3.67 8.95
N LEU A 117 -2.47 -2.80 8.73
CA LEU A 117 -3.47 -2.44 9.75
C LEU A 117 -4.32 -3.63 10.17
N LYS A 118 -4.82 -4.41 9.23
CA LYS A 118 -5.59 -5.64 9.51
C LYS A 118 -4.83 -6.63 10.37
N THR A 119 -3.52 -6.70 10.21
CA THR A 119 -2.68 -7.63 10.97
C THR A 119 -2.56 -7.19 12.43
N VAL A 120 -2.34 -5.91 12.67
CA VAL A 120 -2.24 -5.36 14.03
C VAL A 120 -3.56 -5.54 14.79
N LEU A 121 -4.70 -5.42 14.11
CA LEU A 121 -6.03 -5.54 14.73
C LEU A 121 -6.47 -6.98 15.02
N ARG A 122 -5.88 -7.97 14.34
CA ARG A 122 -6.40 -9.35 14.38
C ARG A 122 -5.88 -10.23 15.50
N ASP A 123 -4.77 -9.93 16.07
CA ASP A 123 -4.25 -10.62 17.26
C ASP A 123 -2.72 -10.51 17.35
N CYS A 124 -2.21 -10.05 18.47
CA CYS A 124 -0.78 -10.01 18.76
C CYS A 124 -0.13 -11.41 18.89
N ARG A 125 -0.90 -12.49 18.84
CA ARG A 125 -0.42 -13.86 19.07
C ARG A 125 0.04 -14.61 17.81
N TRP A 126 -0.46 -14.23 16.63
CA TRP A 126 -0.14 -14.90 15.36
C TRP A 126 0.07 -13.86 14.27
N VAL A 127 1.17 -13.16 14.35
CA VAL A 127 1.53 -12.22 13.30
C VAL A 127 2.14 -12.99 12.14
N GLU A 128 1.32 -13.41 11.20
CA GLU A 128 1.84 -13.67 9.87
C GLU A 128 2.37 -12.36 9.30
N PRO A 129 3.63 -12.31 8.84
CA PRO A 129 4.19 -11.11 8.22
C PRO A 129 3.37 -10.75 6.98
N LYS A 130 2.78 -9.58 7.00
CA LYS A 130 1.83 -9.15 5.97
C LYS A 130 2.25 -7.78 5.41
N GLY A 131 2.07 -7.57 4.15
CA GLY A 131 2.45 -6.35 3.45
C GLY A 131 3.29 -6.62 2.21
N ASP A 132 3.36 -7.87 1.80
CA ASP A 132 3.99 -8.25 0.55
C ASP A 132 2.91 -8.60 -0.49
N ARG A 133 2.89 -7.84 -1.58
CA ARG A 133 1.96 -8.08 -2.69
C ARG A 133 2.75 -8.19 -3.98
N ILE A 134 2.59 -9.33 -4.63
CA ILE A 134 3.12 -9.54 -5.98
C ILE A 134 1.94 -9.51 -6.94
N SER A 135 2.05 -8.73 -8.00
CA SER A 135 1.07 -8.71 -9.06
C SER A 135 1.72 -8.63 -10.43
N THR A 136 1.12 -9.31 -11.37
CA THR A 136 1.45 -9.19 -12.78
C THR A 136 0.21 -8.71 -13.54
N ARG A 137 0.38 -7.74 -14.42
CA ARG A 137 -0.69 -7.34 -15.35
C ARG A 137 -0.80 -8.39 -16.44
N LYS A 138 -1.91 -9.13 -16.49
CA LYS A 138 -2.24 -9.98 -17.63
C LYS A 138 -2.31 -9.12 -18.89
N GLY A 139 -1.53 -9.43 -19.90
CA GLY A 139 -1.78 -8.95 -21.25
C GLY A 139 -3.18 -9.37 -21.67
N ASN A 140 -3.90 -8.50 -22.37
CA ASN A 140 -5.25 -8.82 -22.86
C ASN A 140 -5.24 -10.18 -23.57
N ARG A 141 -5.86 -11.18 -22.96
CA ARG A 141 -6.36 -12.31 -23.71
C ARG A 141 -7.51 -11.75 -24.55
N THR A 142 -7.30 -11.56 -25.82
CA THR A 142 -8.41 -11.41 -26.77
C THR A 142 -9.17 -12.72 -26.76
N GLU A 143 -10.25 -12.76 -25.98
CA GLU A 143 -11.27 -13.78 -26.18
C GLU A 143 -11.82 -13.61 -27.60
N LYS A 144 -11.65 -14.64 -28.41
CA LYS A 144 -12.42 -14.85 -29.63
C LYS A 144 -13.59 -15.73 -29.30
#